data_6fc370b60f1eeefe56127121ad317d31
#
_entry.id   6fc370b60f1eeefe56127121ad317d31
#
_cell.length_a   1.000
_cell.length_b   1.000
_cell.length_c   1.000
_cell.angle_alpha   90.00
_cell.angle_beta   90.00
_cell.angle_gamma   90.00
#
_symmetry.space_group_name_H-M   'P 1'
#
loop_
_entity.id
_entity.type
_entity.pdbx_description
1 polymer ?
#
loop_
_entity_poly.entity_id
_entity_poly.type
_entity_poly.pdbx_seq_one_letter_code
_entity_poly.pdbx_strand_id
1 'polypeptide(L)' 'SMTDTKSQDLSHVLESVMNLSDKYRIIVYLHYYEGYSAVEIAGILHKNVNTIYTHLSRAKAELKKMLGGDEGETKYT' A
#
# COMPACT_ATOMS: atom_id res chain seq x y z
N SER A 1 -11.69 16.53 16.99
CA SER A 1 -12.73 16.60 15.99
C SER A 1 -12.56 15.51 14.96
N MET A 2 -13.58 15.34 14.15
CA MET A 2 -13.53 14.32 13.10
C MET A 2 -12.40 14.60 12.11
N THR A 3 -12.20 15.86 11.79
CA THR A 3 -11.15 16.23 10.85
C THR A 3 -9.78 15.88 11.39
N ASP A 4 -9.56 16.15 12.65
CA ASP A 4 -8.27 15.86 13.27
C ASP A 4 -7.97 14.37 13.28
N THR A 5 -8.97 13.57 13.65
CA THR A 5 -8.82 12.12 13.67
C THR A 5 -8.48 11.61 12.29
N LYS A 6 -9.18 12.11 11.31
CA LYS A 6 -8.95 11.71 9.93
C LYS A 6 -7.55 12.06 9.47
N SER A 7 -7.10 13.26 9.83
CA SER A 7 -5.76 13.70 9.48
C SER A 7 -4.70 12.81 10.10
N GLN A 8 -4.90 12.41 11.33
CA GLN A 8 -3.95 11.54 12.01
C GLN A 8 -3.88 10.18 11.33
N ASP A 9 -5.04 9.63 10.96
CA ASP A 9 -5.06 8.34 10.27
C ASP A 9 -4.34 8.43 8.93
N LEU A 10 -4.59 9.50 8.19
CA LEU A 10 -3.94 9.69 6.91
C LEU A 10 -2.44 9.86 7.07
N SER A 11 -2.01 10.60 8.09
CA SER A 11 -0.59 10.80 8.35
C SER A 11 0.09 9.47 8.63
N HIS A 12 -0.57 8.63 9.42
CA HIS A 12 -0.03 7.33 9.77
C HIS A 12 0.12 6.45 8.53
N VAL A 13 -0.90 6.45 7.67
CA VAL A 13 -0.87 5.68 6.44
C VAL A 13 0.25 6.17 5.53
N LEU A 14 0.35 7.49 5.35
CA LEU A 14 1.39 8.06 4.51
C LEU A 14 2.78 7.73 5.02
N GLU A 15 2.94 7.79 6.33
CA GLU A 15 4.21 7.43 6.95
C GLU A 15 4.58 6.00 6.63
N SER A 16 3.61 5.10 6.75
CA SER A 16 3.84 3.68 6.46
C SER A 16 4.23 3.48 5.00
N VAL A 17 3.54 4.17 4.09
CA VAL A 17 3.85 4.07 2.67
C VAL A 17 5.27 4.56 2.40
N MET A 18 5.66 5.65 3.05
CA MET A 18 7.00 6.20 2.86
C MET A 18 8.08 5.28 3.39
N ASN A 19 7.73 4.38 4.30
CA ASN A 19 8.68 3.41 4.84
C ASN A 19 8.80 2.15 4.02
N LEU A 20 7.97 2.00 3.00
CA LEU A 20 8.10 0.86 2.09
C LEU A 20 9.36 1.02 1.24
N SER A 21 9.89 -0.11 0.77
CA SER A 21 10.99 -0.04 -0.19
C SER A 21 10.52 0.66 -1.45
N ASP A 22 11.47 1.21 -2.21
CA ASP A 22 11.14 2.00 -3.39
C ASP A 22 10.25 1.25 -4.38
N LYS A 23 10.56 -0.01 -4.62
CA LYS A 23 9.80 -0.78 -5.61
C LYS A 23 8.35 -0.99 -5.20
N TYR A 24 8.10 -1.14 -3.91
CA TYR A 24 6.73 -1.28 -3.42
C TYR A 24 6.02 0.06 -3.37
N ARG A 25 6.74 1.09 -2.97
CA ARG A 25 6.16 2.42 -2.82
C ARG A 25 5.61 2.95 -4.14
N ILE A 26 6.39 2.81 -5.21
CA ILE A 26 5.96 3.32 -6.51
C ILE A 26 4.71 2.58 -7.00
N ILE A 27 4.65 1.28 -6.77
CA ILE A 27 3.52 0.47 -7.22
C ILE A 27 2.28 0.80 -6.41
N VAL A 28 2.43 0.98 -5.10
CA VAL A 28 1.32 1.38 -4.24
C VAL A 28 0.79 2.74 -4.67
N TYR A 29 1.68 3.67 -4.93
CA TYR A 29 1.30 5.00 -5.37
C TYR A 29 0.50 4.95 -6.68
N LEU A 30 1.02 4.24 -7.65
CA LEU A 30 0.38 4.16 -8.96
C LEU A 30 -0.98 3.47 -8.88
N HIS A 31 -1.09 2.45 -8.06
CA HIS A 31 -2.31 1.69 -7.96
C HIS A 31 -3.38 2.39 -7.12
N TYR A 32 -3.02 2.79 -5.91
CA TYR A 32 -4.01 3.31 -4.98
C TYR A 32 -4.24 4.81 -5.09
N TYR A 33 -3.23 5.55 -5.45
CA TYR A 33 -3.38 6.99 -5.57
C TYR A 33 -3.77 7.41 -6.98
N GLU A 34 -3.07 6.90 -7.98
CA GLU A 34 -3.33 7.28 -9.37
C GLU A 34 -4.43 6.43 -10.01
N GLY A 35 -4.74 5.27 -9.44
CA GLY A 35 -5.83 4.47 -9.94
C GLY A 35 -5.51 3.55 -11.10
N TYR A 36 -4.23 3.29 -11.34
CA TYR A 36 -3.85 2.38 -12.42
C TYR A 36 -4.05 0.93 -12.03
N SER A 37 -4.45 0.12 -12.99
CA SER A 37 -4.55 -1.33 -12.78
C SER A 37 -3.15 -1.95 -12.79
N ALA A 38 -3.08 -3.20 -12.32
CA ALA A 38 -1.80 -3.90 -12.32
C ALA A 38 -1.25 -4.04 -13.73
N VAL A 39 -2.12 -4.29 -14.69
CA VAL A 39 -1.70 -4.42 -16.09
C VAL A 39 -1.12 -3.10 -16.59
N GLU A 40 -1.78 -2.01 -16.27
CA GLU A 40 -1.30 -0.69 -16.67
C GLU A 40 0.04 -0.36 -16.04
N ILE A 41 0.18 -0.69 -14.75
CA ILE A 41 1.44 -0.46 -14.05
C ILE A 41 2.56 -1.27 -14.68
N ALA A 42 2.27 -2.52 -15.05
CA ALA A 42 3.26 -3.35 -15.71
C ALA A 42 3.76 -2.69 -16.97
N GLY A 43 2.85 -2.09 -17.74
CA GLY A 43 3.24 -1.36 -18.94
C GLY A 43 4.06 -0.12 -18.64
N ILE A 44 3.65 0.62 -17.64
CA ILE A 44 4.36 1.86 -17.26
C ILE A 44 5.78 1.56 -16.80
N LEU A 45 5.93 0.52 -15.99
CA LEU A 45 7.23 0.20 -15.40
C LEU A 45 8.03 -0.80 -16.23
N HIS A 46 7.46 -1.27 -17.35
CA HIS A 46 8.11 -2.25 -18.22
C HIS A 46 8.45 -3.53 -17.44
N LYS A 47 7.47 -4.03 -16.71
CA LYS A 47 7.63 -5.23 -15.91
C LYS A 47 6.54 -6.23 -16.23
N ASN A 48 6.77 -7.47 -15.84
CA ASN A 48 5.76 -8.50 -15.97
C ASN A 48 4.61 -8.24 -15.02
N VAL A 49 3.37 -8.45 -15.48
CA VAL A 49 2.21 -8.19 -14.65
C VAL A 49 2.18 -9.08 -13.41
N ASN A 50 2.70 -10.29 -13.51
CA ASN A 50 2.76 -11.16 -12.34
C ASN A 50 3.67 -10.58 -11.27
N THR A 51 4.74 -9.91 -11.68
CA THR A 51 5.63 -9.22 -10.75
C THR A 51 4.86 -8.12 -10.04
N ILE A 52 4.02 -7.38 -10.77
CA ILE A 52 3.23 -6.31 -10.18
C ILE A 52 2.26 -6.87 -9.15
N TYR A 53 1.56 -7.96 -9.48
CA TYR A 53 0.65 -8.60 -8.51
C TYR A 53 1.38 -9.03 -7.26
N THR A 54 2.55 -9.64 -7.42
CA THR A 54 3.35 -10.09 -6.29
C THR A 54 3.75 -8.91 -5.41
N HIS A 55 4.23 -7.85 -6.05
CA HIS A 55 4.66 -6.65 -5.31
C HIS A 55 3.50 -5.97 -4.60
N LEU A 56 2.33 -5.91 -5.25
CA LEU A 56 1.16 -5.35 -4.60
C LEU A 56 0.77 -6.16 -3.37
N SER A 57 0.79 -7.47 -3.50
CA SER A 57 0.45 -8.36 -2.40
C SER A 57 1.41 -8.17 -1.23
N ARG A 58 2.70 -8.11 -1.52
CA ARG A 58 3.71 -7.94 -0.49
C ARG A 58 3.66 -6.55 0.14
N ALA A 59 3.41 -5.54 -0.69
CA ALA A 59 3.27 -4.18 -0.17
C ALA A 59 2.10 -4.09 0.79
N LYS A 60 0.99 -4.72 0.45
CA LYS A 60 -0.17 -4.75 1.33
C LYS A 60 0.16 -5.42 2.66
N ALA A 61 0.89 -6.53 2.61
CA ALA A 61 1.27 -7.24 3.82
C ALA A 61 2.17 -6.37 4.70
N GLU A 62 3.11 -5.67 4.07
CA GLU A 62 3.99 -4.78 4.81
C GLU A 62 3.23 -3.63 5.45
N LEU A 63 2.32 -3.04 4.70
CA LEU A 63 1.51 -1.94 5.24
C LEU A 63 0.66 -2.40 6.40
N LYS A 64 0.09 -3.57 6.28
CA LYS A 64 -0.71 -4.14 7.35
C LYS A 64 0.09 -4.27 8.63
N LYS A 65 1.31 -4.77 8.51
CA LYS A 65 2.18 -4.90 9.67
C LYS A 65 2.50 -3.55 10.29
N MET A 66 2.85 -2.59 9.46
CA MET A 66 3.20 -1.26 9.95
C MET A 66 2.03 -0.58 10.64
N LEU A 67 0.83 -0.87 10.17
CA LEU A 67 -0.37 -0.26 10.73
C LEU A 67 -0.98 -1.09 11.85
N GLY A 68 -0.33 -2.21 12.21
CA GLY A 68 -0.81 -3.04 13.30
C GLY A 68 -2.02 -3.89 12.92
N GLY A 69 -2.27 -4.05 11.62
CA GLY A 69 -3.45 -4.75 11.17
C GLY A 69 -3.47 -6.23 11.49
N ASP A 70 -2.30 -6.84 11.57
CA ASP A 70 -2.22 -8.26 11.87
C ASP A 70 -2.88 -8.59 13.19
N GLU A 71 -2.57 -7.80 14.20
CA GLU A 71 -3.14 -8.03 15.52
C GLU A 71 -4.62 -7.76 15.51
N GLY A 72 -5.03 -6.71 14.84
CA GLY A 72 -6.43 -6.38 14.75
C GLY A 72 -7.22 -7.48 14.09
N GLU A 73 -6.70 -8.02 13.03
CA GLU A 73 -7.35 -9.09 12.32
C GLU A 73 -7.49 -10.33 13.17
N THR A 74 -6.43 -10.66 13.87
CA THR A 74 -6.44 -11.82 14.74
C THR A 74 -7.56 -11.73 15.76
N LYS A 75 -7.73 -10.55 16.29
CA LYS A 75 -8.75 -10.34 17.31
C LYS A 75 -10.16 -10.53 16.77
N TYR A 76 -10.37 -10.18 15.55
CA TYR A 76 -11.70 -10.22 14.98
C TYR A 76 -12.05 -11.57 14.40
N THR A 77 -11.08 -12.41 14.22
CA THR A 77 -11.34 -13.74 13.73
C THR A 77 -11.35 -14.75 14.84
#